data_efae2efee6279cfed4689aaa0f950fef
#
_entry.id   efae2efee6279cfed4689aaa0f950fef
#
_cell.length_a   1.000
_cell.length_b   1.000
_cell.length_c   1.000
_cell.angle_alpha   90.00
_cell.angle_beta   90.00
_cell.angle_gamma   90.00
#
_symmetry.space_group_name_H-M   'P 1'
#
loop_
_entity.id
_entity.type
_entity.pdbx_description
1 polymer ?
#
loop_
_entity_poly.entity_id
_entity_poly.type
_entity_poly.pdbx_seq_one_letter_code
_entity_poly.pdbx_strand_id
1 'polypeptide(L)'
;GIQVTAMTAEPMTVAGQHARCDELAAAVLAYCEERHFKIAAAESLTGGLLADAFVRIPGASKVFLGSVVTYDIRAKSSILGVDADLLAREGAVHPEVARRMAEAAADLYAQPEDGDCVVGLSTTGVAGPGPDGDKPAGLAYVGVSLPDGFGNVRCRRTKVIELRLQGTREQVRMTVVQRVLQNLSSLSAISQE
;
A
#
# COMPACT_ATOMS: atom_id res chain seq x y z
N GLY A 1 13.83 -0.99 -14.10
CA GLY A 1 13.02 0.23 -13.89
C GLY A 1 11.75 -0.08 -13.11
N ILE A 2 11.14 0.94 -12.51
CA ILE A 2 9.88 0.80 -11.78
C ILE A 2 8.76 0.56 -12.79
N GLN A 3 7.99 -0.49 -12.55
CA GLN A 3 6.78 -0.72 -13.33
C GLN A 3 5.62 0.05 -12.65
N VAL A 4 5.07 1.05 -13.36
CA VAL A 4 3.96 1.87 -12.88
C VAL A 4 2.73 1.58 -13.73
N THR A 5 1.63 1.26 -13.08
CA THR A 5 0.34 1.02 -13.72
C THR A 5 -0.64 2.13 -13.32
N ALA A 6 -1.30 2.74 -14.31
CA ALA A 6 -2.32 3.76 -14.06
C ALA A 6 -3.69 3.12 -13.91
N MET A 7 -4.46 3.60 -12.91
CA MET A 7 -5.82 3.14 -12.64
C MET A 7 -6.74 4.33 -12.35
N THR A 8 -8.00 4.22 -12.77
CA THR A 8 -9.04 5.21 -12.48
C THR A 8 -10.06 4.66 -11.48
N ALA A 9 -10.62 5.55 -10.64
CA ALA A 9 -11.64 5.17 -9.68
C ALA A 9 -13.03 5.21 -10.32
N GLU A 10 -13.88 4.25 -9.96
CA GLU A 10 -15.31 4.26 -10.28
C GLU A 10 -16.10 4.79 -9.08
N PRO A 11 -17.20 5.55 -9.30
CA PRO A 11 -18.02 6.02 -8.19
C PRO A 11 -18.63 4.85 -7.42
N MET A 12 -18.59 4.94 -6.09
CA MET A 12 -19.17 3.96 -5.19
C MET A 12 -19.65 4.66 -3.92
N THR A 13 -20.71 4.15 -3.29
CA THR A 13 -21.15 4.66 -1.99
C THR A 13 -20.14 4.34 -0.91
N VAL A 14 -20.09 5.15 0.15
CA VAL A 14 -19.17 4.93 1.28
C VAL A 14 -19.42 3.55 1.90
N ALA A 15 -20.68 3.21 2.17
CA ALA A 15 -21.03 1.89 2.74
C ALA A 15 -20.64 0.74 1.81
N GLY A 16 -20.88 0.87 0.51
CA GLY A 16 -20.50 -0.12 -0.49
C GLY A 16 -18.98 -0.28 -0.59
N GLN A 17 -18.23 0.82 -0.48
CA GLN A 17 -16.77 0.81 -0.49
C GLN A 17 -16.22 0.10 0.75
N HIS A 18 -16.76 0.36 1.95
CA HIS A 18 -16.37 -0.36 3.16
C HIS A 18 -16.64 -1.86 3.05
N ALA A 19 -17.83 -2.24 2.57
CA ALA A 19 -18.18 -3.65 2.39
C ALA A 19 -17.22 -4.34 1.40
N ARG A 20 -16.89 -3.66 0.30
CA ARG A 20 -15.95 -4.20 -0.69
C ARG A 20 -14.54 -4.34 -0.12
N CYS A 21 -14.06 -3.36 0.65
CA CYS A 21 -12.76 -3.45 1.32
C CYS A 21 -12.74 -4.61 2.33
N ASP A 22 -13.80 -4.81 3.08
CA ASP A 22 -13.89 -5.93 4.03
C ASP A 22 -13.78 -7.29 3.31
N GLU A 23 -14.47 -7.46 2.19
CA GLU A 23 -14.37 -8.69 1.37
C GLU A 23 -12.95 -8.91 0.86
N LEU A 24 -12.35 -7.87 0.30
CA LEU A 24 -10.99 -7.93 -0.26
C LEU A 24 -9.95 -8.22 0.83
N ALA A 25 -10.04 -7.53 1.96
CA ALA A 25 -9.13 -7.73 3.07
C ALA A 25 -9.22 -9.16 3.62
N ALA A 26 -10.45 -9.67 3.79
CA ALA A 26 -10.66 -11.04 4.26
C ALA A 26 -10.02 -12.06 3.31
N ALA A 27 -10.19 -11.90 2.01
CA ALA A 27 -9.61 -12.78 1.00
C ALA A 27 -8.08 -12.73 1.00
N VAL A 28 -7.51 -11.54 1.07
CA VAL A 28 -6.05 -11.35 1.12
C VAL A 28 -5.45 -11.98 2.38
N LEU A 29 -6.07 -11.74 3.52
CA LEU A 29 -5.61 -12.30 4.80
C LEU A 29 -5.70 -13.83 4.81
N ALA A 30 -6.77 -14.41 4.27
CA ALA A 30 -6.91 -15.87 4.17
C ALA A 30 -5.82 -16.47 3.29
N TYR A 31 -5.54 -15.86 2.14
CA TYR A 31 -4.47 -16.27 1.25
C TYR A 31 -3.11 -16.25 1.94
N CYS A 32 -2.80 -15.14 2.61
CA CYS A 32 -1.52 -14.98 3.30
C CYS A 32 -1.37 -15.96 4.47
N GLU A 33 -2.41 -16.17 5.26
CA GLU A 33 -2.37 -17.12 6.38
C GLU A 33 -2.07 -18.54 5.88
N GLU A 34 -2.76 -18.98 4.83
CA GLU A 34 -2.58 -20.30 4.26
C GLU A 34 -1.15 -20.52 3.74
N ARG A 35 -0.54 -19.50 3.17
CA ARG A 35 0.77 -19.58 2.53
C ARG A 35 1.91 -19.04 3.38
N HIS A 36 1.63 -18.66 4.62
CA HIS A 36 2.62 -18.16 5.59
C HIS A 36 3.29 -16.86 5.17
N PHE A 37 2.54 -15.98 4.51
CA PHE A 37 2.97 -14.60 4.28
C PHE A 37 2.49 -13.69 5.41
N LYS A 38 3.28 -12.67 5.70
CA LYS A 38 2.92 -11.56 6.59
C LYS A 38 2.73 -10.29 5.77
N ILE A 39 2.08 -9.29 6.35
CA ILE A 39 1.85 -8.00 5.71
C ILE A 39 2.28 -6.88 6.66
N ALA A 40 3.01 -5.91 6.11
CA ALA A 40 3.34 -4.67 6.80
C ALA A 40 3.13 -3.48 5.86
N ALA A 41 2.87 -2.31 6.40
CA ALA A 41 2.61 -1.13 5.60
C ALA A 41 3.36 0.11 6.09
N ALA A 42 3.54 1.06 5.17
CA ALA A 42 3.98 2.41 5.44
C ALA A 42 2.99 3.36 4.76
N GLU A 43 2.35 4.21 5.54
CA GLU A 43 1.26 5.05 5.06
C GLU A 43 1.61 6.53 5.16
N SER A 44 1.14 7.30 4.18
CA SER A 44 1.16 8.74 4.23
C SER A 44 -0.28 9.27 4.23
N LEU A 45 -0.87 9.53 3.08
CA LEU A 45 -2.21 10.15 3.02
C LEU A 45 -3.32 9.30 3.66
N THR A 46 -3.16 8.00 3.72
CA THR A 46 -4.19 7.11 4.30
C THR A 46 -4.19 7.11 5.83
N GLY A 47 -3.09 7.54 6.45
CA GLY A 47 -3.02 7.89 7.87
C GLY A 47 -3.51 6.83 8.84
N GLY A 48 -3.36 5.54 8.52
CA GLY A 48 -3.84 4.42 9.34
C GLY A 48 -5.07 3.71 8.77
N LEU A 49 -5.71 4.25 7.73
CA LEU A 49 -6.89 3.60 7.11
C LEU A 49 -6.53 2.26 6.47
N LEU A 50 -5.31 2.12 5.93
CA LEU A 50 -4.87 0.83 5.38
C LEU A 50 -4.72 -0.20 6.49
N ALA A 51 -4.07 0.17 7.59
CA ALA A 51 -3.99 -0.69 8.79
C ALA A 51 -5.38 -1.08 9.29
N ASP A 52 -6.28 -0.10 9.39
CA ASP A 52 -7.65 -0.32 9.84
C ASP A 52 -8.37 -1.33 8.95
N ALA A 53 -8.20 -1.24 7.63
CA ALA A 53 -8.84 -2.16 6.69
C ALA A 53 -8.48 -3.62 6.97
N PHE A 54 -7.26 -3.91 7.41
CA PHE A 54 -6.85 -5.26 7.79
C PHE A 54 -7.35 -5.64 9.19
N VAL A 55 -7.19 -4.75 10.18
CA VAL A 55 -7.52 -5.10 11.57
C VAL A 55 -9.02 -5.19 11.82
N ARG A 56 -9.86 -4.67 10.93
CA ARG A 56 -11.30 -4.88 10.95
C ARG A 56 -11.69 -6.35 10.79
N ILE A 57 -10.82 -7.17 10.23
CA ILE A 57 -11.10 -8.57 9.92
C ILE A 57 -10.63 -9.45 11.08
N PRO A 58 -11.52 -10.27 11.70
CA PRO A 58 -11.11 -11.22 12.74
C PRO A 58 -10.00 -12.15 12.23
N GLY A 59 -8.98 -12.36 13.05
CA GLY A 59 -7.84 -13.18 12.70
C GLY A 59 -6.72 -12.44 11.96
N ALA A 60 -6.86 -11.14 11.73
CA ALA A 60 -5.83 -10.33 11.06
C ALA A 60 -4.46 -10.43 11.74
N SER A 61 -4.40 -10.61 13.05
CA SER A 61 -3.15 -10.70 13.81
C SER A 61 -2.25 -11.86 13.40
N LYS A 62 -2.79 -12.86 12.72
CA LYS A 62 -2.01 -13.98 12.20
C LYS A 62 -1.16 -13.61 10.98
N VAL A 63 -1.48 -12.49 10.33
CA VAL A 63 -0.86 -12.04 9.09
C VAL A 63 -0.31 -10.62 9.19
N PHE A 64 -1.10 -9.69 9.71
CA PHE A 64 -0.79 -8.27 9.70
C PHE A 64 0.13 -7.92 10.86
N LEU A 65 1.35 -7.45 10.54
CA LEU A 65 2.38 -7.10 11.52
C LEU A 65 2.23 -5.68 12.04
N GLY A 66 1.82 -4.76 11.19
CA GLY A 66 1.67 -3.36 11.57
C GLY A 66 1.81 -2.41 10.40
N SER A 67 1.61 -1.12 10.70
CA SER A 67 1.78 -0.04 9.74
C SER A 67 2.42 1.15 10.43
N VAL A 68 3.34 1.81 9.76
CA VAL A 68 3.96 3.05 10.22
C VAL A 68 3.42 4.21 9.41
N VAL A 69 2.91 5.23 10.08
CA VAL A 69 2.40 6.43 9.43
C VAL A 69 3.52 7.48 9.41
N THR A 70 4.17 7.62 8.27
CA THR A 70 5.22 8.62 8.04
C THR A 70 4.65 9.77 7.21
N TYR A 71 3.77 10.54 7.83
CA TYR A 71 3.03 11.61 7.15
C TYR A 71 3.91 12.79 6.78
N ASP A 72 4.78 13.21 7.68
CA ASP A 72 5.78 14.26 7.41
C ASP A 72 6.83 13.71 6.43
N ILE A 73 7.23 14.52 5.46
CA ILE A 73 8.23 14.12 4.47
C ILE A 73 9.56 13.72 5.13
N ARG A 74 9.95 14.39 6.21
CA ARG A 74 11.19 14.09 6.95
C ARG A 74 11.13 12.73 7.63
N ALA A 75 9.94 12.32 8.09
CA ALA A 75 9.73 11.01 8.70
C ALA A 75 9.94 9.87 7.71
N LYS A 76 9.67 10.10 6.43
CA LYS A 76 9.95 9.12 5.38
C LYS A 76 11.44 8.81 5.29
N SER A 77 12.30 9.79 5.53
CA SER A 77 13.74 9.60 5.58
C SER A 77 14.19 9.06 6.93
N SER A 78 13.84 9.73 8.03
CA SER A 78 14.37 9.39 9.36
C SER A 78 13.87 8.04 9.89
N ILE A 79 12.65 7.62 9.55
CA ILE A 79 12.06 6.38 10.04
C ILE A 79 12.22 5.25 9.01
N LEU A 80 11.94 5.53 7.74
CA LEU A 80 11.93 4.51 6.68
C LEU A 80 13.23 4.45 5.88
N GLY A 81 14.11 5.42 6.03
CA GLY A 81 15.36 5.46 5.28
C GLY A 81 15.20 5.80 3.80
N VAL A 82 14.08 6.40 3.41
CA VAL A 82 13.93 6.92 2.04
C VAL A 82 14.95 8.04 1.83
N ASP A 83 15.63 8.02 0.69
CA ASP A 83 16.69 8.96 0.35
C ASP A 83 16.20 10.41 0.47
N ALA A 84 16.86 11.18 1.34
CA ALA A 84 16.51 12.58 1.58
C ALA A 84 16.70 13.45 0.31
N ASP A 85 17.68 13.14 -0.52
CA ASP A 85 17.91 13.87 -1.78
C ASP A 85 16.77 13.61 -2.79
N LEU A 86 16.30 12.38 -2.86
CA LEU A 86 15.12 12.05 -3.68
C LEU A 86 13.89 12.85 -3.22
N LEU A 87 13.65 12.88 -1.91
CA LEU A 87 12.53 13.62 -1.33
C LEU A 87 12.64 15.13 -1.60
N ALA A 88 13.85 15.67 -1.54
CA ALA A 88 14.09 17.10 -1.79
C ALA A 88 13.86 17.46 -3.28
N ARG A 89 14.29 16.59 -4.19
CA ARG A 89 14.16 16.82 -5.64
C ARG A 89 12.73 16.61 -6.14
N GLU A 90 12.13 15.49 -5.74
CA GLU A 90 10.88 15.01 -6.35
C GLU A 90 9.66 15.19 -5.46
N GLY A 91 9.86 15.50 -4.18
CA GLY A 91 8.78 15.50 -3.19
C GLY A 91 8.38 14.10 -2.77
N ALA A 92 7.42 14.01 -1.87
CA ALA A 92 6.96 12.73 -1.33
C ALA A 92 6.06 11.96 -2.30
N VAL A 93 5.37 12.65 -3.21
CA VAL A 93 4.41 12.04 -4.14
C VAL A 93 5.13 11.68 -5.44
N HIS A 94 5.77 10.51 -5.42
CA HIS A 94 6.62 10.05 -6.51
C HIS A 94 6.67 8.52 -6.50
N PRO A 95 6.71 7.86 -7.68
CA PRO A 95 6.72 6.39 -7.74
C PRO A 95 7.91 5.76 -7.03
N GLU A 96 9.10 6.35 -7.13
CA GLU A 96 10.29 5.83 -6.43
C GLU A 96 10.16 5.92 -4.91
N VAL A 97 9.50 6.96 -4.40
CA VAL A 97 9.22 7.10 -2.97
C VAL A 97 8.28 5.98 -2.52
N ALA A 98 7.22 5.72 -3.27
CA ALA A 98 6.29 4.62 -2.96
C ALA A 98 7.01 3.26 -2.96
N ARG A 99 7.88 3.01 -3.94
CA ARG A 99 8.66 1.78 -4.02
C ARG A 99 9.51 1.58 -2.76
N ARG A 100 10.27 2.60 -2.39
CA ARG A 100 11.18 2.53 -1.24
C ARG A 100 10.43 2.41 0.08
N MET A 101 9.29 3.10 0.22
CA MET A 101 8.44 2.98 1.40
C MET A 101 7.92 1.55 1.56
N ALA A 102 7.46 0.91 0.49
CA ALA A 102 6.95 -0.46 0.54
C ALA A 102 8.04 -1.46 0.95
N GLU A 103 9.22 -1.37 0.34
CA GLU A 103 10.34 -2.23 0.68
C GLU A 103 10.79 -2.01 2.13
N ALA A 104 10.88 -0.75 2.57
CA ALA A 104 11.24 -0.41 3.95
C ALA A 104 10.22 -0.92 4.96
N ALA A 105 8.93 -0.89 4.64
CA ALA A 105 7.89 -1.42 5.54
C ALA A 105 8.10 -2.92 5.80
N ALA A 106 8.38 -3.70 4.77
CA ALA A 106 8.66 -5.11 4.92
C ALA A 106 9.88 -5.35 5.83
N ASP A 107 10.95 -4.61 5.59
CA ASP A 107 12.19 -4.76 6.36
C ASP A 107 12.01 -4.32 7.82
N LEU A 108 11.27 -3.23 8.05
CA LEU A 108 11.07 -2.65 9.39
C LEU A 108 10.31 -3.60 10.31
N TYR A 109 9.32 -4.31 9.79
CA TYR A 109 8.41 -5.14 10.58
C TYR A 109 8.77 -6.61 10.61
N ALA A 110 9.64 -7.09 9.71
CA ALA A 110 10.00 -8.51 9.67
C ALA A 110 10.64 -8.97 10.99
N GLN A 111 10.08 -10.03 11.54
CA GLN A 111 10.67 -10.72 12.69
C GLN A 111 11.63 -11.81 12.18
N PRO A 112 12.61 -12.28 13.01
CA PRO A 112 13.55 -13.31 12.57
C PRO A 112 12.88 -14.56 11.97
N GLU A 113 11.76 -14.98 12.54
CA GLU A 113 11.01 -16.15 12.08
C GLU A 113 10.26 -15.91 10.78
N ASP A 114 10.04 -14.67 10.37
CA ASP A 114 9.30 -14.36 9.13
C ASP A 114 10.18 -14.51 7.88
N GLY A 115 11.50 -14.46 8.04
CA GLY A 115 12.42 -14.54 6.90
C GLY A 115 12.13 -13.45 5.87
N ASP A 116 12.03 -13.83 4.60
CA ASP A 116 11.70 -12.92 3.51
C ASP A 116 10.24 -13.09 3.04
N CYS A 117 9.33 -13.38 3.97
CA CYS A 117 7.92 -13.66 3.67
C CYS A 117 6.98 -12.48 3.95
N VAL A 118 7.50 -11.27 4.16
CA VAL A 118 6.68 -10.10 4.46
C VAL A 118 6.35 -9.33 3.19
N VAL A 119 5.06 -9.17 2.92
CA VAL A 119 4.54 -8.25 1.90
C VAL A 119 4.64 -6.83 2.45
N GLY A 120 5.32 -5.95 1.74
CA GLY A 120 5.41 -4.54 2.09
C GLY A 120 4.46 -3.70 1.25
N LEU A 121 3.68 -2.85 1.90
CA LEU A 121 2.72 -1.97 1.25
C LEU A 121 3.07 -0.51 1.55
N SER A 122 2.79 0.38 0.61
CA SER A 122 2.93 1.81 0.87
C SER A 122 1.87 2.63 0.19
N THR A 123 1.61 3.82 0.75
CA THR A 123 0.76 4.84 0.16
C THR A 123 1.45 6.20 0.26
N THR A 124 1.47 6.95 -0.82
CA THR A 124 1.88 8.35 -0.83
C THR A 124 1.06 9.09 -1.88
N GLY A 125 0.58 10.29 -1.57
CA GLY A 125 -0.29 10.98 -2.51
C GLY A 125 -0.85 12.28 -1.98
N VAL A 126 -1.60 12.96 -2.85
CA VAL A 126 -2.27 14.24 -2.58
C VAL A 126 -3.76 13.98 -2.39
N ALA A 127 -4.22 14.02 -1.14
CA ALA A 127 -5.63 13.80 -0.82
C ALA A 127 -6.53 14.95 -1.31
N GLY A 128 -6.02 16.14 -1.37
CA GLY A 128 -6.78 17.33 -1.72
C GLY A 128 -7.40 18.04 -0.51
N PRO A 129 -8.21 19.08 -0.74
CA PRO A 129 -8.82 19.52 -2.03
C PRO A 129 -7.86 20.23 -2.99
N GLY A 130 -6.78 20.80 -2.52
CA GLY A 130 -5.82 21.49 -3.36
C GLY A 130 -4.62 20.64 -3.73
N PRO A 131 -3.79 21.10 -4.67
CA PRO A 131 -2.57 20.41 -5.07
C PRO A 131 -1.49 20.53 -4.00
N ASP A 132 -0.45 19.70 -4.13
CA ASP A 132 0.81 19.82 -3.40
C ASP A 132 1.91 20.14 -4.42
N GLY A 133 2.33 21.42 -4.46
CA GLY A 133 3.25 21.88 -5.50
C GLY A 133 2.68 21.66 -6.89
N ASP A 134 3.42 20.93 -7.74
CA ASP A 134 3.01 20.56 -9.10
C ASP A 134 2.19 19.26 -9.14
N LYS A 135 1.95 18.62 -8.02
CA LYS A 135 1.20 17.37 -7.93
C LYS A 135 -0.28 17.68 -7.68
N PRO A 136 -1.19 17.27 -8.60
CA PRO A 136 -2.62 17.58 -8.44
C PRO A 136 -3.26 16.75 -7.33
N ALA A 137 -4.35 17.28 -6.78
CA ALA A 137 -5.19 16.51 -5.86
C ALA A 137 -5.69 15.23 -6.52
N GLY A 138 -5.66 14.12 -5.79
CA GLY A 138 -6.05 12.82 -6.29
C GLY A 138 -4.94 12.01 -6.92
N LEU A 139 -3.76 12.59 -7.15
CA LEU A 139 -2.60 11.82 -7.58
C LEU A 139 -2.02 11.07 -6.39
N ALA A 140 -1.90 9.76 -6.51
CA ALA A 140 -1.31 8.90 -5.49
C ALA A 140 -0.52 7.77 -6.12
N TYR A 141 0.44 7.27 -5.37
CA TYR A 141 1.20 6.08 -5.73
C TYR A 141 1.09 5.06 -4.60
N VAL A 142 0.88 3.81 -5.00
CA VAL A 142 0.83 2.67 -4.09
C VAL A 142 2.01 1.76 -4.42
N GLY A 143 2.79 1.41 -3.43
CA GLY A 143 3.87 0.43 -3.55
C GLY A 143 3.42 -0.93 -3.02
N VAL A 144 3.77 -1.99 -3.74
CA VAL A 144 3.49 -3.37 -3.34
C VAL A 144 4.75 -4.19 -3.53
N SER A 145 5.43 -4.50 -2.44
CA SER A 145 6.65 -5.33 -2.44
C SER A 145 6.28 -6.76 -2.08
N LEU A 146 6.41 -7.64 -3.06
CA LEU A 146 5.95 -9.02 -2.97
C LEU A 146 7.12 -9.97 -2.79
N PRO A 147 7.08 -10.85 -1.77
CA PRO A 147 8.09 -11.88 -1.59
C PRO A 147 7.98 -12.98 -2.66
N ASP A 148 9.07 -13.75 -2.80
CA ASP A 148 9.09 -14.93 -3.63
C ASP A 148 7.94 -15.88 -3.26
N GLY A 149 7.23 -16.38 -4.25
CA GLY A 149 6.12 -17.30 -4.07
C GLY A 149 4.75 -16.66 -3.88
N PHE A 150 4.67 -15.33 -3.74
CA PHE A 150 3.38 -14.65 -3.70
C PHE A 150 2.79 -14.60 -5.13
N GLY A 151 1.62 -15.20 -5.32
CA GLY A 151 1.08 -15.36 -6.67
C GLY A 151 2.05 -16.14 -7.56
N ASN A 152 2.41 -15.58 -8.70
CA ASN A 152 3.41 -16.13 -9.61
C ASN A 152 4.79 -15.46 -9.49
N VAL A 153 5.01 -14.68 -8.43
CA VAL A 153 6.26 -13.95 -8.23
C VAL A 153 7.41 -14.91 -7.93
N ARG A 154 8.50 -14.76 -8.66
CA ARG A 154 9.78 -15.43 -8.40
C ARG A 154 10.81 -14.38 -8.07
N CYS A 155 11.48 -14.50 -6.93
CA CYS A 155 12.31 -13.50 -6.29
C CYS A 155 11.48 -12.26 -5.93
N ARG A 156 11.87 -11.58 -4.87
CA ARG A 156 11.15 -10.38 -4.42
C ARG A 156 11.03 -9.34 -5.52
N ARG A 157 9.83 -8.81 -5.69
CA ARG A 157 9.51 -7.81 -6.70
C ARG A 157 8.66 -6.72 -6.10
N THR A 158 8.96 -5.47 -6.43
CA THR A 158 8.15 -4.33 -6.01
C THR A 158 7.46 -3.72 -7.22
N LYS A 159 6.15 -3.59 -7.13
CA LYS A 159 5.31 -2.91 -8.13
C LYS A 159 4.86 -1.57 -7.57
N VAL A 160 4.72 -0.59 -8.46
CA VAL A 160 4.15 0.71 -8.12
C VAL A 160 2.96 0.98 -9.03
N ILE A 161 1.87 1.42 -8.43
CA ILE A 161 0.63 1.72 -9.13
C ILE A 161 0.37 3.22 -9.00
N GLU A 162 0.22 3.90 -10.13
CA GLU A 162 -0.20 5.30 -10.17
C GLU A 162 -1.71 5.37 -10.18
N LEU A 163 -2.25 6.19 -9.29
CA LEU A 163 -3.69 6.44 -9.19
C LEU A 163 -3.95 7.92 -9.49
N ARG A 164 -4.97 8.16 -10.30
CA ARG A 164 -5.46 9.52 -10.59
C ARG A 164 -6.93 9.55 -10.24
N LEU A 165 -7.20 10.01 -9.01
CA LEU A 165 -8.49 9.89 -8.38
C LEU A 165 -9.22 11.24 -8.36
N GLN A 166 -10.55 11.18 -8.31
CA GLN A 166 -11.41 12.35 -8.15
C GLN A 166 -12.27 12.17 -6.91
N GLY A 167 -12.72 13.28 -6.35
CA GLY A 167 -13.60 13.28 -5.21
C GLY A 167 -13.05 14.08 -4.04
N THR A 168 -13.73 13.98 -2.91
CA THR A 168 -13.33 14.65 -1.67
C THR A 168 -12.05 14.02 -1.12
N ARG A 169 -11.43 14.75 -0.19
CA ARG A 169 -10.26 14.25 0.55
C ARG A 169 -10.52 12.87 1.17
N GLU A 170 -11.68 12.68 1.77
CA GLU A 170 -12.07 11.38 2.35
C GLU A 170 -12.20 10.30 1.29
N GLN A 171 -12.87 10.60 0.18
CA GLN A 171 -13.06 9.64 -0.92
C GLN A 171 -11.72 9.21 -1.54
N VAL A 172 -10.81 10.15 -1.75
CA VAL A 172 -9.48 9.85 -2.28
C VAL A 172 -8.75 8.86 -1.35
N ARG A 173 -8.71 9.16 -0.06
CA ARG A 173 -8.01 8.33 0.92
C ARG A 173 -8.59 6.91 0.98
N MET A 174 -9.91 6.79 1.03
CA MET A 174 -10.59 5.48 1.05
C MET A 174 -10.39 4.70 -0.25
N THR A 175 -10.39 5.37 -1.39
CA THR A 175 -10.19 4.72 -2.68
C THR A 175 -8.76 4.21 -2.82
N VAL A 176 -7.77 4.92 -2.29
CA VAL A 176 -6.38 4.42 -2.25
C VAL A 176 -6.33 3.09 -1.50
N VAL A 177 -6.96 2.99 -0.33
CA VAL A 177 -7.02 1.74 0.44
C VAL A 177 -7.66 0.62 -0.38
N GLN A 178 -8.79 0.89 -1.02
CA GLN A 178 -9.47 -0.11 -1.85
C GLN A 178 -8.58 -0.61 -2.98
N ARG A 179 -7.85 0.28 -3.64
CA ARG A 179 -6.95 -0.09 -4.74
C ARG A 179 -5.79 -0.96 -4.27
N VAL A 180 -5.23 -0.70 -3.09
CA VAL A 180 -4.22 -1.59 -2.49
C VAL A 180 -4.79 -3.00 -2.35
N LEU A 181 -5.96 -3.12 -1.75
CA LEU A 181 -6.60 -4.40 -1.49
C LEU A 181 -6.97 -5.12 -2.79
N GLN A 182 -7.49 -4.41 -3.79
CA GLN A 182 -7.81 -4.97 -5.11
C GLN A 182 -6.56 -5.53 -5.80
N ASN A 183 -5.45 -4.81 -5.74
CA ASN A 183 -4.21 -5.27 -6.35
C ASN A 183 -3.67 -6.51 -5.68
N LEU A 184 -3.67 -6.57 -4.35
CA LEU A 184 -3.25 -7.76 -3.62
C LEU A 184 -4.14 -8.95 -3.92
N SER A 185 -5.44 -8.75 -3.95
CA SER A 185 -6.40 -9.80 -4.26
C SER A 185 -6.19 -10.37 -5.67
N SER A 186 -6.00 -9.49 -6.66
CA SER A 186 -5.75 -9.89 -8.04
C SER A 186 -4.44 -10.67 -8.19
N LEU A 187 -3.38 -10.23 -7.51
CA LEU A 187 -2.07 -10.90 -7.56
C LEU A 187 -2.11 -12.26 -6.87
N SER A 188 -2.86 -12.40 -5.77
CA SER A 188 -3.02 -13.68 -5.09
C SER A 188 -3.81 -14.69 -5.92
N ALA A 189 -4.79 -14.24 -6.71
CA ALA A 189 -5.61 -15.11 -7.56
C ALA A 189 -4.80 -15.81 -8.67
N ILE A 190 -3.73 -15.18 -9.17
CA ILE A 190 -2.88 -15.72 -10.23
C ILE A 190 -2.25 -17.07 -9.81
N SER A 191 -1.96 -17.27 -8.53
CA SER A 191 -1.33 -18.50 -8.04
C SER A 191 -2.25 -19.73 -8.05
N GLN A 192 -3.54 -19.56 -8.32
CA GLN A 192 -4.54 -20.63 -8.31
C GLN A 192 -4.73 -21.28 -9.69
N GLU A 193 -4.05 -20.79 -10.72
CA GLU A 193 -4.01 -21.37 -12.06
C GLU A 193 -2.78 -22.32 -12.22
#